data_0309c7eccddfaf7bc1935fb984d82703
#
_entry.id   0309c7eccddfaf7bc1935fb984d82703
#
_cell.length_a   1.000
_cell.length_b   1.000
_cell.length_c   1.000
_cell.angle_alpha   90.00
_cell.angle_beta   90.00
_cell.angle_gamma   90.00
#
_symmetry.space_group_name_H-M   'P 1'
#
loop_
_entity.id
_entity.type
_entity.pdbx_description
1 polymer ?
#
loop_
_entity_poly.entity_id
_entity_poly.type
_entity_poly.pdbx_seq_one_letter_code
_entity_poly.pdbx_strand_id
1 'polypeptide(L)'
;MLTIYTSGYSYSHKHCCALVIWFCEKYLPRHKIEIEVLHRGLVREGVYGWCSIQDCDWRPRSFLIEIHNRLSKEDYMKTIFHEMQHILQHIRGDLRDKRGIRCWKGIDCSDLEYSQQEWEIEANQRELDLYEEYLTENS
;
A
#
# COMPACT_ATOMS: atom_id res chain seq x y z
N MET A 1 3.13 -15.40 7.33
CA MET A 1 4.52 -15.22 6.88
C MET A 1 4.56 -14.24 5.72
N LEU A 2 5.45 -13.25 5.78
CA LEU A 2 5.63 -12.26 4.74
C LEU A 2 6.76 -12.68 3.81
N THR A 3 6.50 -12.61 2.50
CA THR A 3 7.54 -12.67 1.48
C THR A 3 7.59 -11.33 0.78
N ILE A 4 8.77 -10.71 0.72
CA ILE A 4 8.92 -9.38 0.13
C ILE A 4 10.00 -9.41 -0.95
N TYR A 5 9.70 -8.81 -2.10
CA TYR A 5 10.64 -8.59 -3.19
C TYR A 5 10.72 -7.11 -3.48
N THR A 6 11.92 -6.60 -3.75
CA THR A 6 12.10 -5.22 -4.17
C THR A 6 12.94 -5.15 -5.43
N SER A 7 12.66 -4.19 -6.28
CA SER A 7 13.40 -3.97 -7.52
C SER A 7 13.37 -2.52 -7.94
N GLY A 8 14.22 -2.17 -8.91
CA GLY A 8 14.31 -0.82 -9.47
C GLY A 8 15.55 -0.06 -9.01
N TYR A 9 15.50 1.27 -9.13
CA TYR A 9 16.65 2.15 -8.90
C TYR A 9 16.32 3.26 -7.92
N SER A 10 17.37 3.86 -7.35
CA SER A 10 17.28 5.06 -6.50
C SER A 10 16.47 4.86 -5.23
N TYR A 11 16.65 3.73 -4.58
CA TYR A 11 16.02 3.45 -3.29
C TYR A 11 16.94 2.62 -2.40
N SER A 12 16.65 2.59 -1.10
CA SER A 12 17.32 1.68 -0.16
C SER A 12 16.47 0.42 0.01
N HIS A 13 16.98 -0.72 -0.46
CA HIS A 13 16.33 -2.01 -0.27
C HIS A 13 16.08 -2.28 1.22
N LYS A 14 17.08 -2.01 2.05
CA LYS A 14 16.99 -2.22 3.51
C LYS A 14 15.89 -1.37 4.13
N HIS A 15 15.80 -0.11 3.74
CA HIS A 15 14.78 0.80 4.26
C HIS A 15 13.37 0.39 3.83
N CYS A 16 13.21 0.03 2.55
CA CYS A 16 11.94 -0.46 2.01
C CYS A 16 11.47 -1.69 2.80
N CYS A 17 12.33 -2.68 2.95
CA CYS A 17 11.99 -3.89 3.69
C CYS A 17 11.64 -3.59 5.15
N ALA A 18 12.37 -2.69 5.79
CA ALA A 18 12.10 -2.32 7.19
C ALA A 18 10.69 -1.74 7.36
N LEU A 19 10.27 -0.86 6.45
CA LEU A 19 8.95 -0.25 6.51
C LEU A 19 7.83 -1.29 6.32
N VAL A 20 7.96 -2.14 5.30
CA VAL A 20 6.97 -3.16 4.99
C VAL A 20 6.87 -4.20 6.10
N ILE A 21 8.01 -4.67 6.59
CA ILE A 21 8.06 -5.66 7.67
C ILE A 21 7.43 -5.09 8.94
N TRP A 22 7.78 -3.86 9.31
CA TRP A 22 7.19 -3.20 10.48
C TRP A 22 5.67 -3.15 10.40
N PHE A 23 5.13 -2.74 9.26
CA PHE A 23 3.68 -2.67 9.07
C PHE A 23 3.03 -4.05 9.19
N CYS A 24 3.59 -5.04 8.51
CA CYS A 24 3.03 -6.39 8.49
C CYS A 24 3.09 -7.05 9.87
N GLU A 25 4.17 -6.87 10.61
CA GLU A 25 4.29 -7.42 11.96
C GLU A 25 3.25 -6.82 12.90
N LYS A 26 2.93 -5.55 12.71
CA LYS A 26 2.01 -4.83 13.59
C LYS A 26 0.54 -5.05 13.24
N TYR A 27 0.21 -5.02 11.96
CA TYR A 27 -1.19 -5.00 11.49
C TYR A 27 -1.63 -6.28 10.80
N LEU A 28 -0.70 -7.10 10.33
CA LEU A 28 -0.98 -8.33 9.61
C LEU A 28 -0.11 -9.49 10.11
N PRO A 29 0.03 -9.68 11.43
CA PRO A 29 1.05 -10.60 11.97
C PRO A 29 0.78 -12.08 11.66
N ARG A 30 -0.47 -12.44 11.33
CA ARG A 30 -0.87 -13.82 11.10
C ARG A 30 -1.17 -14.13 9.64
N HIS A 31 -0.97 -13.16 8.76
CA HIS A 31 -1.31 -13.34 7.34
C HIS A 31 -0.09 -13.79 6.56
N LYS A 32 -0.31 -14.75 5.67
CA LYS A 32 0.71 -15.20 4.73
C LYS A 32 0.51 -14.43 3.44
N ILE A 33 1.36 -13.43 3.20
CA ILE A 33 1.23 -12.52 2.06
C ILE A 33 2.55 -12.35 1.33
N GLU A 34 2.45 -12.02 0.06
CA GLU A 34 3.59 -11.72 -0.80
C GLU A 34 3.44 -10.29 -1.31
N ILE A 35 4.48 -9.50 -1.15
CA ILE A 35 4.52 -8.10 -1.58
C ILE A 35 5.74 -7.87 -2.44
N GLU A 36 5.53 -7.35 -3.64
CA GLU A 36 6.58 -6.87 -4.51
C GLU A 36 6.54 -5.36 -4.54
N VAL A 37 7.68 -4.71 -4.36
CA VAL A 37 7.78 -3.24 -4.43
C VAL A 37 8.71 -2.89 -5.59
N LEU A 38 8.15 -2.28 -6.62
CA LEU A 38 8.88 -1.86 -7.81
C LEU A 38 9.10 -0.35 -7.77
N HIS A 39 10.36 0.07 -7.82
CA HIS A 39 10.75 1.48 -7.82
C HIS A 39 11.05 1.92 -9.25
N ARG A 40 10.29 2.86 -9.76
CA ARG A 40 10.46 3.41 -11.11
C ARG A 40 9.91 4.83 -11.20
N GLY A 41 10.21 5.53 -12.28
CA GLY A 41 9.67 6.87 -12.49
C GLY A 41 8.17 6.82 -12.78
N LEU A 42 7.39 7.59 -12.04
CA LEU A 42 5.93 7.67 -12.17
C LEU A 42 5.44 9.07 -12.57
N VAL A 43 6.34 9.89 -13.12
CA VAL A 43 5.98 11.26 -13.49
C VAL A 43 4.84 11.30 -14.50
N ARG A 44 4.85 10.41 -15.49
CA ARG A 44 3.81 10.36 -16.53
C ARG A 44 2.46 9.94 -15.97
N GLU A 45 2.46 9.10 -14.95
CA GLU A 45 1.25 8.60 -14.29
C GLU A 45 0.68 9.64 -13.31
N GLY A 46 1.47 10.63 -12.93
CA GLY A 46 1.02 11.69 -12.03
C GLY A 46 0.73 11.26 -10.61
N VAL A 47 1.34 10.16 -10.16
CA VAL A 47 1.14 9.62 -8.81
C VAL A 47 2.49 9.33 -8.17
N TYR A 48 2.52 9.29 -6.83
CA TYR A 48 3.71 8.86 -6.08
C TYR A 48 3.81 7.34 -6.00
N GLY A 49 2.68 6.66 -6.03
CA GLY A 49 2.66 5.21 -6.00
C GLY A 49 1.26 4.65 -6.23
N TRP A 50 1.18 3.36 -6.40
CA TRP A 50 -0.09 2.64 -6.43
C TRP A 50 0.10 1.20 -5.99
N CYS A 51 -1.02 0.54 -5.69
CA CYS A 51 -1.06 -0.85 -5.26
C CYS A 51 -2.01 -1.63 -6.17
N SER A 52 -1.60 -2.82 -6.56
CA SER A 52 -2.45 -3.72 -7.34
C SER A 52 -2.40 -5.15 -6.80
N ILE A 53 -3.52 -5.84 -6.94
CA ILE A 53 -3.64 -7.25 -6.58
C ILE A 53 -3.04 -8.09 -7.72
N GLN A 54 -2.21 -9.07 -7.37
CA GLN A 54 -1.50 -9.90 -8.35
C GLN A 54 -2.07 -11.31 -8.48
N ASP A 55 -2.84 -11.78 -7.51
CA ASP A 55 -3.38 -13.16 -7.54
C ASP A 55 -4.87 -13.21 -7.88
N CYS A 56 -5.75 -12.91 -6.94
CA CYS A 56 -7.19 -13.01 -7.16
C CYS A 56 -7.96 -12.03 -6.30
N ASP A 57 -9.18 -11.69 -6.73
CA ASP A 57 -10.03 -10.73 -6.02
C ASP A 57 -10.72 -11.32 -4.79
N TRP A 58 -10.86 -12.64 -4.75
CA TRP A 58 -11.64 -13.32 -3.71
C TRP A 58 -10.96 -13.25 -2.33
N ARG A 59 -9.70 -13.64 -2.26
CA ARG A 59 -8.87 -13.56 -1.04
C ARG A 59 -7.47 -13.15 -1.42
N PRO A 60 -7.27 -11.88 -1.76
CA PRO A 60 -5.97 -11.44 -2.25
C PRO A 60 -4.88 -11.63 -1.20
N ARG A 61 -3.75 -12.20 -1.61
CA ARG A 61 -2.58 -12.44 -0.75
C ARG A 61 -1.27 -12.09 -1.46
N SER A 62 -1.33 -11.64 -2.70
CA SER A 62 -0.17 -11.22 -3.47
C SER A 62 -0.43 -9.82 -4.05
N PHE A 63 0.48 -8.89 -3.78
CA PHE A 63 0.30 -7.49 -4.12
C PHE A 63 1.56 -6.92 -4.76
N LEU A 64 1.37 -5.97 -5.67
CA LEU A 64 2.43 -5.17 -6.24
C LEU A 64 2.24 -3.72 -5.80
N ILE A 65 3.28 -3.14 -5.21
CA ILE A 65 3.36 -1.70 -4.97
C ILE A 65 4.36 -1.13 -5.99
N GLU A 66 3.93 -0.14 -6.76
CA GLU A 66 4.83 0.64 -7.59
C GLU A 66 4.99 2.00 -6.94
N ILE A 67 6.23 2.45 -6.79
CA ILE A 67 6.53 3.70 -6.08
C ILE A 67 7.54 4.53 -6.86
N HIS A 68 7.28 5.84 -6.93
CA HIS A 68 8.14 6.78 -7.62
C HIS A 68 9.54 6.78 -6.99
N ASN A 69 10.57 6.73 -7.82
CA ASN A 69 11.95 6.53 -7.37
C ASN A 69 12.71 7.83 -7.07
N ARG A 70 12.04 8.98 -7.01
CA ARG A 70 12.65 10.27 -6.73
C ARG A 70 11.87 11.08 -5.70
N LEU A 71 11.45 10.42 -4.63
CA LEU A 71 10.76 11.07 -3.53
C LEU A 71 11.75 11.42 -2.42
N SER A 72 11.43 12.45 -1.63
CA SER A 72 12.11 12.68 -0.36
C SER A 72 11.90 11.48 0.54
N LYS A 73 12.75 11.34 1.57
CA LYS A 73 12.61 10.24 2.52
C LYS A 73 11.24 10.25 3.19
N GLU A 74 10.75 11.42 3.59
CA GLU A 74 9.44 11.57 4.22
C GLU A 74 8.32 11.14 3.27
N ASP A 75 8.31 11.66 2.05
CA ASP A 75 7.28 11.30 1.06
C ASP A 75 7.34 9.82 0.69
N TYR A 76 8.52 9.26 0.60
CA TYR A 76 8.72 7.83 0.35
C TYR A 76 8.05 6.99 1.44
N MET A 77 8.32 7.30 2.69
CA MET A 77 7.77 6.55 3.83
C MET A 77 6.25 6.67 3.87
N LYS A 78 5.72 7.88 3.70
CA LYS A 78 4.27 8.10 3.69
C LYS A 78 3.61 7.35 2.54
N THR A 79 4.23 7.34 1.36
CA THR A 79 3.69 6.64 0.19
C THR A 79 3.67 5.13 0.42
N ILE A 80 4.74 4.55 0.96
CA ILE A 80 4.76 3.12 1.31
C ILE A 80 3.61 2.80 2.27
N PHE A 81 3.43 3.59 3.32
CA PHE A 81 2.36 3.35 4.30
C PHE A 81 0.97 3.54 3.70
N HIS A 82 0.80 4.49 2.80
CA HIS A 82 -0.45 4.68 2.07
C HIS A 82 -0.83 3.40 1.29
N GLU A 83 0.13 2.84 0.54
CA GLU A 83 -0.12 1.62 -0.24
C GLU A 83 -0.29 0.40 0.67
N MET A 84 0.44 0.32 1.77
CA MET A 84 0.26 -0.76 2.74
C MET A 84 -1.13 -0.70 3.39
N GLN A 85 -1.68 0.48 3.59
CA GLN A 85 -3.05 0.62 4.09
C GLN A 85 -4.06 0.06 3.10
N HIS A 86 -3.84 0.23 1.79
CA HIS A 86 -4.71 -0.41 0.79
C HIS A 86 -4.62 -1.94 0.85
N ILE A 87 -3.43 -2.49 1.06
CA ILE A 87 -3.26 -3.93 1.24
C ILE A 87 -4.09 -4.41 2.44
N LEU A 88 -4.03 -3.68 3.55
CA LEU A 88 -4.80 -4.00 4.76
C LEU A 88 -6.30 -3.96 4.47
N GLN A 89 -6.77 -2.95 3.73
CA GLN A 89 -8.18 -2.84 3.33
C GLN A 89 -8.63 -4.04 2.50
N HIS A 90 -7.81 -4.47 1.54
CA HIS A 90 -8.10 -5.65 0.72
C HIS A 90 -8.13 -6.94 1.56
N ILE A 91 -7.17 -7.11 2.44
CA ILE A 91 -7.10 -8.31 3.29
C ILE A 91 -8.26 -8.40 4.26
N ARG A 92 -8.69 -7.27 4.83
CA ARG A 92 -9.88 -7.19 5.69
C ARG A 92 -11.17 -7.43 4.92
N GLY A 93 -11.15 -7.26 3.60
CA GLY A 93 -12.34 -7.37 2.78
C GLY A 93 -13.19 -6.10 2.73
N ASP A 94 -12.72 -5.01 3.32
CA ASP A 94 -13.41 -3.70 3.24
C ASP A 94 -13.37 -3.14 1.83
N LEU A 95 -12.21 -3.27 1.16
CA LEU A 95 -12.02 -2.87 -0.22
C LEU A 95 -11.97 -4.13 -1.09
N ARG A 96 -12.89 -4.23 -2.05
CA ARG A 96 -12.98 -5.38 -2.95
C ARG A 96 -13.18 -4.94 -4.39
N ASP A 97 -12.49 -5.63 -5.29
CA ASP A 97 -12.71 -5.49 -6.72
C ASP A 97 -13.40 -6.77 -7.22
N LYS A 98 -14.66 -6.66 -7.64
CA LYS A 98 -15.46 -7.77 -8.14
C LYS A 98 -15.85 -7.51 -9.59
N ARG A 99 -15.25 -8.27 -10.52
CA ARG A 99 -15.59 -8.16 -11.96
C ARG A 99 -15.51 -6.71 -12.46
N GLY A 100 -14.46 -5.99 -12.07
CA GLY A 100 -14.25 -4.60 -12.47
C GLY A 100 -15.04 -3.57 -11.66
N ILE A 101 -15.80 -4.02 -10.66
CA ILE A 101 -16.57 -3.12 -9.78
C ILE A 101 -15.84 -2.98 -8.46
N ARG A 102 -15.55 -1.74 -8.07
CA ARG A 102 -14.94 -1.47 -6.77
C ARG A 102 -16.02 -1.31 -5.70
N CYS A 103 -15.87 -2.07 -4.62
CA CYS A 103 -16.80 -2.02 -3.49
C CYS A 103 -16.06 -1.63 -2.22
N TRP A 104 -16.71 -0.81 -1.39
CA TRP A 104 -16.24 -0.45 -0.06
C TRP A 104 -17.28 -0.88 0.95
N LYS A 105 -16.88 -1.80 1.84
CA LYS A 105 -17.76 -2.38 2.87
C LYS A 105 -19.07 -2.88 2.28
N GLY A 106 -18.98 -3.54 1.12
CA GLY A 106 -20.12 -4.14 0.44
C GLY A 106 -20.93 -3.22 -0.48
N ILE A 107 -20.56 -1.94 -0.57
CA ILE A 107 -21.29 -0.96 -1.38
C ILE A 107 -20.51 -0.67 -2.66
N ASP A 108 -21.19 -0.73 -3.81
CA ASP A 108 -20.62 -0.37 -5.11
C ASP A 108 -20.23 1.11 -5.12
N CYS A 109 -18.95 1.38 -5.33
CA CYS A 109 -18.39 2.73 -5.34
C CYS A 109 -17.65 3.03 -6.64
N SER A 110 -18.04 2.39 -7.74
CA SER A 110 -17.35 2.52 -9.03
C SER A 110 -17.36 3.93 -9.60
N ASP A 111 -18.40 4.71 -9.30
CA ASP A 111 -18.62 6.04 -9.91
C ASP A 111 -18.15 7.21 -9.01
N LEU A 112 -17.48 6.94 -7.92
CA LEU A 112 -17.03 7.99 -7.00
C LEU A 112 -15.77 8.69 -7.52
N GLU A 113 -15.74 10.02 -7.39
CA GLU A 113 -14.53 10.80 -7.60
C GLU A 113 -13.52 10.49 -6.49
N TYR A 114 -12.24 10.72 -6.76
CA TYR A 114 -11.16 10.43 -5.81
C TYR A 114 -11.43 11.02 -4.41
N SER A 115 -11.89 12.28 -4.36
CA SER A 115 -12.15 12.96 -3.08
C SER A 115 -13.30 12.35 -2.28
N GLN A 116 -14.10 11.47 -2.89
CA GLN A 116 -15.24 10.81 -2.26
C GLN A 116 -14.96 9.35 -1.93
N GLN A 117 -13.80 8.83 -2.32
CA GLN A 117 -13.42 7.44 -2.10
C GLN A 117 -12.96 7.24 -0.66
N GLU A 118 -13.78 6.56 0.14
CA GLU A 118 -13.49 6.37 1.57
C GLU A 118 -12.18 5.64 1.83
N TRP A 119 -11.82 4.69 0.96
CA TRP A 119 -10.53 3.97 1.09
C TRP A 119 -9.34 4.90 0.88
N GLU A 120 -9.47 5.93 0.04
CA GLU A 120 -8.40 6.92 -0.14
C GLU A 120 -8.36 7.91 1.00
N ILE A 121 -9.53 8.33 1.49
CA ILE A 121 -9.61 9.21 2.66
C ILE A 121 -8.95 8.52 3.87
N GLU A 122 -9.27 7.26 4.11
CA GLU A 122 -8.66 6.48 5.18
C GLU A 122 -7.15 6.35 4.97
N ALA A 123 -6.70 6.00 3.76
CA ALA A 123 -5.29 5.82 3.48
C ALA A 123 -4.51 7.14 3.64
N ASN A 124 -5.07 8.26 3.22
CA ASN A 124 -4.45 9.58 3.38
C ASN A 124 -4.31 9.96 4.86
N GLN A 125 -5.29 9.65 5.68
CA GLN A 125 -5.22 9.89 7.12
C GLN A 125 -4.22 8.95 7.79
N ARG A 126 -4.27 7.66 7.46
CA ARG A 126 -3.41 6.66 8.06
C ARG A 126 -1.94 6.81 7.69
N GLU A 127 -1.63 7.32 6.50
CA GLU A 127 -0.22 7.52 6.13
C GLU A 127 0.49 8.47 7.07
N LEU A 128 -0.19 9.52 7.53
CA LEU A 128 0.36 10.46 8.50
C LEU A 128 0.55 9.80 9.88
N ASP A 129 -0.46 9.10 10.35
CA ASP A 129 -0.42 8.42 11.65
C ASP A 129 0.68 7.34 11.66
N LEU A 130 0.75 6.55 10.59
CA LEU A 130 1.74 5.47 10.47
C LEU A 130 3.16 6.01 10.39
N TYR A 131 3.35 7.11 9.67
CA TYR A 131 4.65 7.77 9.58
C TYR A 131 5.15 8.18 10.97
N GLU A 132 4.31 8.87 11.75
CA GLU A 132 4.66 9.31 13.10
C GLU A 132 4.89 8.12 14.04
N GLU A 133 4.05 7.11 13.95
CA GLU A 133 4.14 5.90 14.76
C GLU A 133 5.46 5.15 14.50
N TYR A 134 5.82 5.00 13.22
CA TYR A 134 7.08 4.37 12.85
C TYR A 134 8.28 5.14 13.40
N LEU A 135 8.29 6.47 13.24
CA LEU A 135 9.38 7.29 13.73
C LEU A 135 9.52 7.19 15.26
N THR A 136 8.41 7.18 15.97
CA THR A 136 8.40 7.06 17.43
C THR A 136 8.96 5.73 17.89
N GLU A 137 8.57 4.64 17.24
CA GLU A 137 9.01 3.28 17.61
C GLU A 137 10.43 2.96 17.18
N ASN A 138 10.97 3.67 16.20
CA ASN A 138 12.29 3.39 15.62
C ASN A 138 13.29 4.54 15.78
N SER A 139 13.04 5.43 16.72
CA SER A 139 13.95 6.53 17.00
C SER A 139 15.05 6.14 17.99
#